data_856ba7bbadb1a8abdc7288d29b78b411
#
_entry.id   856ba7bbadb1a8abdc7288d29b78b411
#
_cell.length_a   1.000
_cell.length_b   1.000
_cell.length_c   1.000
_cell.angle_alpha   90.00
_cell.angle_beta   90.00
_cell.angle_gamma   90.00
#
_symmetry.space_group_name_H-M   'P 1'
#
loop_
_entity.id
_entity.type
_entity.pdbx_description
1 polymer ?
#
loop_
_entity_poly.entity_id
_entity_poly.type
_entity_poly.pdbx_seq_one_letter_code
_entity_poly.pdbx_strand_id
1 'polypeptide(L)'
;MLNKKNRLVSKFQFNVSRKYGFYLETPYSHIYSLKANNYEGPPKIGIVISNKFSKKAVKRNRTRRLYREVIRNNIDRIGKGYWIVIHPKADCLGKKYEEINSDINKAIQKISFTD
;
A
#
# COMPACT_ATOMS: atom_id res chain seq x y z
N MET A 1 -5.31 -9.51 9.15
CA MET A 1 -3.89 -9.42 8.88
C MET A 1 -3.59 -9.77 7.43
N LEU A 2 -2.70 -9.03 6.78
CA LEU A 2 -2.36 -9.31 5.39
C LEU A 2 -1.60 -10.64 5.29
N ASN A 3 -1.98 -11.49 4.33
CA ASN A 3 -1.37 -12.78 4.14
C ASN A 3 0.13 -12.63 3.81
N LYS A 4 0.95 -13.56 4.30
CA LYS A 4 2.40 -13.51 4.12
C LYS A 4 2.80 -13.41 2.64
N LYS A 5 2.09 -14.12 1.75
CA LYS A 5 2.35 -14.08 0.31
C LYS A 5 2.07 -12.72 -0.32
N ASN A 6 1.32 -11.86 0.36
CA ASN A 6 0.95 -10.53 -0.12
C ASN A 6 1.76 -9.42 0.53
N ARG A 7 2.85 -9.73 1.21
CA ARG A 7 3.69 -8.74 1.88
C ARG A 7 5.03 -8.56 1.18
N LEU A 8 5.39 -7.31 0.91
CA LEU A 8 6.75 -6.96 0.50
C LEU A 8 7.65 -7.02 1.74
N VAL A 9 8.77 -7.69 1.64
CA VAL A 9 9.71 -7.84 2.78
C VAL A 9 11.12 -7.40 2.45
N SER A 10 11.52 -7.41 1.18
CA SER A 10 12.88 -7.10 0.76
C SER A 10 13.08 -5.60 0.58
N LYS A 11 14.17 -5.07 1.15
CA LYS A 11 14.57 -3.68 0.96
C LYS A 11 14.72 -3.36 -0.53
N PHE A 12 15.26 -4.30 -1.29
CA PHE A 12 15.41 -4.17 -2.74
C PHE A 12 14.05 -3.94 -3.42
N GLN A 13 13.05 -4.75 -3.06
CA GLN A 13 11.72 -4.64 -3.63
C GLN A 13 11.09 -3.27 -3.34
N PHE A 14 11.24 -2.77 -2.11
CA PHE A 14 10.75 -1.44 -1.75
C PHE A 14 11.43 -0.35 -2.57
N ASN A 15 12.75 -0.41 -2.69
CA ASN A 15 13.51 0.62 -3.38
C ASN A 15 13.21 0.65 -4.87
N VAL A 16 13.13 -0.52 -5.51
CA VAL A 16 12.82 -0.63 -6.94
C VAL A 16 11.41 -0.12 -7.23
N SER A 17 10.45 -0.49 -6.37
CA SER A 17 9.06 -0.06 -6.54
C SER A 17 8.93 1.46 -6.45
N ARG A 18 9.65 2.09 -5.51
CA ARG A 18 9.63 3.55 -5.38
C ARG A 18 10.35 4.26 -6.52
N LYS A 19 11.40 3.65 -7.06
CA LYS A 19 12.21 4.29 -8.11
C LYS A 19 11.56 4.19 -9.49
N TYR A 20 10.98 3.04 -9.81
CA TYR A 20 10.48 2.76 -11.16
C TYR A 20 8.97 2.59 -11.25
N GLY A 21 8.28 2.55 -10.13
CA GLY A 21 6.85 2.35 -10.11
C GLY A 21 6.06 3.59 -10.54
N PHE A 22 4.82 3.37 -10.91
CA PHE A 22 3.86 4.43 -11.17
C PHE A 22 3.48 5.10 -9.85
N TYR A 23 3.71 6.40 -9.75
CA TYR A 23 3.41 7.16 -8.54
C TYR A 23 2.02 7.75 -8.59
N LEU A 24 1.26 7.56 -7.53
CA LEU A 24 -0.06 8.14 -7.37
C LEU A 24 -0.20 8.72 -5.97
N GLU A 25 -0.60 9.98 -5.88
CA GLU A 25 -0.88 10.61 -4.61
C GLU A 25 -2.39 10.67 -4.39
N THR A 26 -2.84 10.25 -3.20
CA THR A 26 -4.23 10.35 -2.78
C THR A 26 -4.32 11.30 -1.60
N PRO A 27 -5.54 11.70 -1.16
CA PRO A 27 -5.67 12.52 0.04
C PRO A 27 -4.97 11.95 1.28
N TYR A 28 -4.90 10.63 1.41
CA TYR A 28 -4.36 10.00 2.63
C TYR A 28 -3.05 9.23 2.43
N SER A 29 -2.56 9.10 1.20
CA SER A 29 -1.39 8.24 0.96
C SER A 29 -0.58 8.63 -0.26
N HIS A 30 0.70 8.24 -0.26
CA HIS A 30 1.54 8.19 -1.45
C HIS A 30 1.65 6.72 -1.84
N ILE A 31 1.36 6.39 -3.09
CA ILE A 31 1.32 5.01 -3.57
C ILE A 31 2.26 4.84 -4.77
N TYR A 32 3.10 3.82 -4.70
CA TYR A 32 3.99 3.42 -5.80
C TYR A 32 3.59 2.03 -6.25
N SER A 33 3.31 1.88 -7.55
CA SER A 33 2.84 0.63 -8.13
C SER A 33 3.78 0.22 -9.26
N LEU A 34 4.42 -0.94 -9.12
CA LEU A 34 5.36 -1.45 -10.12
C LEU A 34 4.93 -2.84 -10.57
N LYS A 35 4.81 -3.01 -11.89
CA LYS A 35 4.65 -4.36 -12.44
C LYS A 35 6.05 -5.00 -12.47
N ALA A 36 6.27 -5.97 -11.60
CA ALA A 36 7.58 -6.58 -11.43
C ALA A 36 7.94 -7.47 -12.61
N ASN A 37 9.18 -7.32 -13.10
CA ASN A 37 9.68 -8.14 -14.20
C ASN A 37 9.81 -9.60 -13.77
N ASN A 38 9.37 -10.51 -14.63
CA ASN A 38 9.47 -11.96 -14.41
C ASN A 38 8.80 -12.43 -13.13
N TYR A 39 7.80 -11.70 -12.66
CA TYR A 39 7.02 -12.09 -11.50
C TYR A 39 5.54 -12.08 -11.85
N GLU A 40 4.89 -13.22 -11.76
CA GLU A 40 3.46 -13.36 -12.06
C GLU A 40 2.66 -13.89 -10.88
N GLY A 41 3.25 -13.85 -9.69
CA GLY A 41 2.60 -14.28 -8.47
C GLY A 41 1.59 -13.27 -7.94
N PRO A 42 1.00 -13.56 -6.76
CA PRO A 42 0.04 -12.64 -6.15
C PRO A 42 0.68 -11.29 -5.85
N PRO A 43 -0.12 -10.23 -5.81
CA PRO A 43 0.44 -8.90 -5.54
C PRO A 43 1.07 -8.84 -4.16
N LYS A 44 2.15 -8.08 -4.05
CA LYS A 44 2.86 -7.87 -2.78
C LYS A 44 2.80 -6.40 -2.41
N ILE A 45 2.38 -6.12 -1.19
CA ILE A 45 2.17 -4.76 -0.71
C ILE A 45 3.03 -4.50 0.52
N GLY A 46 3.69 -3.35 0.53
CA GLY A 46 4.42 -2.88 1.68
C GLY A 46 3.86 -1.57 2.16
N ILE A 47 3.64 -1.46 3.47
CA ILE A 47 3.15 -0.24 4.09
C ILE A 47 4.29 0.33 4.91
N VAL A 48 4.73 1.54 4.56
CA VAL A 48 5.88 2.19 5.19
C VAL A 48 5.38 3.40 5.99
N ILE A 49 5.61 3.35 7.29
CA ILE A 49 5.25 4.44 8.19
C ILE A 49 6.51 4.85 8.95
N SER A 50 6.99 6.06 8.70
CA SER A 50 8.20 6.58 9.33
C SER A 50 7.87 7.27 10.66
N ASN A 51 8.91 7.58 11.43
CA ASN A 51 8.77 8.34 12.67
C ASN A 51 8.26 9.77 12.40
N LYS A 52 8.42 10.25 11.16
CA LYS A 52 7.91 11.57 10.77
C LYS A 52 6.40 11.59 10.68
N PHE A 53 5.77 10.45 10.42
CA PHE A 53 4.31 10.32 10.38
C PHE A 53 3.70 10.65 11.74
N SER A 54 4.24 10.04 12.78
CA SER A 54 3.86 10.28 14.17
C SER A 54 4.96 9.73 15.08
N LYS A 55 5.27 10.47 16.14
CA LYS A 55 6.25 10.00 17.14
C LYS A 55 5.68 8.90 18.04
N LYS A 56 4.36 8.77 18.09
CA LYS A 56 3.70 7.77 18.96
C LYS A 56 3.60 6.43 18.24
N ALA A 57 4.28 5.42 18.79
CA ALA A 57 4.27 4.07 18.23
C ALA A 57 2.86 3.48 18.14
N VAL A 58 2.02 3.78 19.12
CA VAL A 58 0.62 3.30 19.14
C VAL A 58 -0.12 3.78 17.91
N LYS A 59 0.03 5.05 17.54
CA LYS A 59 -0.63 5.61 16.36
C LYS A 59 -0.08 5.00 15.07
N ARG A 60 1.24 4.81 14.97
CA ARG A 60 1.85 4.18 13.81
C ARG A 60 1.35 2.74 13.63
N ASN A 61 1.29 1.98 14.72
CA ASN A 61 0.85 0.59 14.68
C ASN A 61 -0.63 0.47 14.32
N ARG A 62 -1.46 1.37 14.85
CA ARG A 62 -2.89 1.41 14.52
C ARG A 62 -3.10 1.68 13.04
N THR A 63 -2.38 2.65 12.49
CA THR A 63 -2.47 3.00 11.07
C THR A 63 -2.04 1.83 10.20
N ARG A 64 -0.93 1.17 10.57
CA ARG A 64 -0.45 0.00 9.84
C ARG A 64 -1.48 -1.11 9.80
N ARG A 65 -2.11 -1.40 10.92
CA ARG A 65 -3.17 -2.43 11.00
C ARG A 65 -4.37 -2.05 10.15
N LEU A 66 -4.76 -0.79 10.19
CA LEU A 66 -5.90 -0.29 9.42
C LEU A 66 -5.66 -0.45 7.91
N TYR A 67 -4.48 -0.05 7.44
CA TYR A 67 -4.12 -0.18 6.03
C TYR A 67 -4.05 -1.65 5.60
N ARG A 68 -3.47 -2.50 6.43
CA ARG A 68 -3.40 -3.94 6.14
C ARG A 68 -4.79 -4.55 6.00
N GLU A 69 -5.71 -4.16 6.84
CA GLU A 69 -7.08 -4.65 6.78
C GLU A 69 -7.78 -4.19 5.49
N VAL A 70 -7.62 -2.91 5.14
CA VAL A 70 -8.18 -2.37 3.90
C VAL A 70 -7.61 -3.12 2.69
N ILE A 71 -6.29 -3.31 2.64
CA ILE A 71 -5.64 -4.01 1.53
C ILE A 71 -6.11 -5.46 1.47
N ARG A 72 -6.17 -6.15 2.61
CA ARG A 72 -6.62 -7.54 2.67
C ARG A 72 -8.02 -7.69 2.07
N ASN A 73 -8.90 -6.77 2.40
CA ASN A 73 -10.29 -6.83 1.91
C ASN A 73 -10.43 -6.45 0.44
N ASN A 74 -9.40 -5.86 -0.16
CA ASN A 74 -9.41 -5.46 -1.56
C ASN A 74 -8.39 -6.20 -2.41
N ILE A 75 -7.76 -7.24 -1.86
CA ILE A 75 -6.63 -7.91 -2.50
C ILE A 75 -6.98 -8.50 -3.86
N ASP A 76 -8.21 -8.96 -4.03
CA ASP A 76 -8.66 -9.57 -5.28
C ASP A 76 -8.78 -8.55 -6.42
N ARG A 77 -8.80 -7.28 -6.10
CA ARG A 77 -8.89 -6.20 -7.07
C ARG A 77 -7.53 -5.69 -7.50
N ILE A 78 -6.47 -6.17 -6.87
CA ILE A 78 -5.10 -5.78 -7.19
C ILE A 78 -4.50 -6.81 -8.14
N GLY A 79 -3.91 -6.34 -9.24
CA GLY A 79 -3.40 -7.23 -10.29
C GLY A 79 -2.22 -8.08 -9.85
N LYS A 80 -2.15 -9.28 -10.42
CA LYS A 80 -1.01 -10.17 -10.21
C LYS A 80 0.26 -9.55 -10.79
N GLY A 81 1.39 -9.88 -10.19
CA GLY A 81 2.70 -9.44 -10.66
C GLY A 81 3.07 -8.02 -10.24
N TYR A 82 2.28 -7.41 -9.37
CA TYR A 82 2.54 -6.04 -8.91
C TYR A 82 3.17 -6.00 -7.53
N TRP A 83 4.13 -5.09 -7.38
CA TRP A 83 4.71 -4.70 -6.09
C TRP A 83 4.21 -3.29 -5.81
N ILE A 84 3.54 -3.10 -4.67
CA ILE A 84 2.94 -1.83 -4.32
C ILE A 84 3.49 -1.35 -2.98
N VAL A 85 3.96 -0.11 -2.93
CA VAL A 85 4.44 0.51 -1.70
C VAL A 85 3.51 1.66 -1.36
N ILE A 86 2.99 1.66 -0.14
CA ILE A 86 2.07 2.68 0.36
C ILE A 86 2.72 3.42 1.52
N HIS A 87 2.80 4.75 1.40
CA HIS A 87 3.26 5.63 2.48
C HIS A 87 2.05 6.43 2.98
N PRO A 88 1.41 6.01 4.09
CA PRO A 88 0.32 6.79 4.65
C PRO A 88 0.79 8.20 5.04
N LYS A 89 -0.05 9.19 4.76
CA LYS A 89 0.19 10.57 5.15
C LYS A 89 -0.38 10.83 6.54
N ALA A 90 0.15 11.83 7.25
CA ALA A 90 -0.38 12.24 8.53
C ALA A 90 -1.87 12.61 8.46
N ASP A 91 -2.34 13.02 7.29
CA ASP A 91 -3.75 13.33 7.04
C ASP A 91 -4.69 12.16 7.35
N CYS A 92 -4.18 10.93 7.35
CA CYS A 92 -5.01 9.76 7.64
C CYS A 92 -5.20 9.51 9.14
N LEU A 93 -4.49 10.25 9.99
CA LEU A 93 -4.65 10.09 11.44
C LEU A 93 -6.07 10.42 11.87
N GLY A 94 -6.66 9.53 12.68
CA GLY A 94 -8.03 9.70 13.14
C GLY A 94 -9.10 9.31 12.14
N LYS A 95 -8.72 8.93 10.93
CA LYS A 95 -9.69 8.49 9.92
C LYS A 95 -10.15 7.07 10.19
N LYS A 96 -11.39 6.80 9.83
CA LYS A 96 -12.00 5.47 10.03
C LYS A 96 -11.72 4.56 8.84
N TYR A 97 -11.97 3.28 9.05
CA TYR A 97 -11.80 2.27 8.01
C TYR A 97 -12.46 2.66 6.69
N GLU A 98 -13.71 3.11 6.73
CA GLU A 98 -14.47 3.43 5.53
C GLU A 98 -13.82 4.55 4.71
N GLU A 99 -13.23 5.53 5.39
CA GLU A 99 -12.57 6.64 4.72
C GLU A 99 -11.29 6.18 4.02
N ILE A 100 -10.48 5.38 4.69
CA ILE A 100 -9.26 4.81 4.12
C ILE A 100 -9.61 3.83 3.00
N ASN A 101 -10.63 3.01 3.20
CA ASN A 101 -11.09 2.06 2.19
C ASN A 101 -11.52 2.77 0.91
N SER A 102 -12.29 3.85 1.04
CA SER A 102 -12.72 4.64 -0.11
C SER A 102 -11.52 5.24 -0.86
N ASP A 103 -10.54 5.75 -0.11
CA ASP A 103 -9.32 6.33 -0.67
C ASP A 103 -8.53 5.29 -1.48
N ILE A 104 -8.32 4.12 -0.90
CA ILE A 104 -7.57 3.03 -1.53
C ILE A 104 -8.33 2.49 -2.75
N ASN A 105 -9.66 2.36 -2.67
CA ASN A 105 -10.45 1.90 -3.80
C ASN A 105 -10.35 2.84 -5.01
N LYS A 106 -10.36 4.13 -4.76
CA LYS A 106 -10.18 5.12 -5.84
C LYS A 106 -8.80 5.00 -6.45
N ALA A 107 -7.78 4.76 -5.64
CA ALA A 107 -6.42 4.56 -6.10
C ALA A 107 -6.31 3.31 -6.98
N ILE A 108 -6.92 2.21 -6.56
CA ILE A 108 -6.93 0.96 -7.32
C ILE A 108 -7.54 1.19 -8.71
N GLN A 109 -8.65 1.93 -8.78
CA GLN A 109 -9.28 2.24 -10.06
C GLN A 109 -8.37 3.06 -10.98
N LYS A 110 -7.64 4.03 -10.41
CA LYS A 110 -6.76 4.91 -11.18
C LYS A 110 -5.52 4.17 -11.69
N ILE A 111 -5.02 3.19 -10.94
CA ILE A 111 -3.83 2.44 -11.34
C ILE A 111 -4.11 1.55 -12.53
N SER A 112 -5.35 1.11 -12.71
CA SER A 112 -5.75 0.28 -13.87
C SER A 112 -4.86 -0.94 -14.03
N PHE A 113 -4.98 -1.88 -13.11
CA PHE A 113 -4.19 -3.13 -13.18
C PHE A 113 -4.60 -3.91 -14.43
N THR A 114 -3.74 -3.91 -15.42
CA THR A 114 -3.93 -4.69 -16.64
C THR A 114 -2.87 -5.77 -16.72
N ASP A 115 -3.27 -6.91 -17.19
CA ASP A 115 -2.35 -8.03 -17.40
C ASP A 115 -1.50 -7.84 -18.65
#